data_8e2461b383c1611c390e9b65e6f136cd
#
_entry.id   8e2461b383c1611c390e9b65e6f136cd
#
_cell.length_a   1.000
_cell.length_b   1.000
_cell.length_c   1.000
_cell.angle_alpha   90.00
_cell.angle_beta   90.00
_cell.angle_gamma   90.00
#
_symmetry.space_group_name_H-M   'P 1'
#
loop_
_entity.id
_entity.type
_entity.pdbx_description
1 polymer ?
#
loop_
_entity_poly.entity_id
_entity_poly.type
_entity_poly.pdbx_seq_one_letter_code
_entity_poly.pdbx_strand_id
1 'polypeptide(L)'
;MKVNKIISYFSVVLIMLFTACDSIVDEEVLVNSTDIAGVELVATASTAGGNEITLNMVTPGVTGYWDYNLGKALTNELTVVYPIPGTSTFTFTGTLGAEFFEKTVDVQIDVLDHDLDQDWYDLVGTDTTVGKTWVFDGVGGDKGLWWFMSPGNNKERAWEVWWNSGGTCCPPVDVNGRMHFDLNGGANYTYYSYADATSELGSFILDVPGQMLQINNSNILGAQDPRGNPEGLYEIVSLTEDKLVLYMSHGGSGWTWVFKPEE
;
A
#
# COMPACT_ATOMS: atom_id res chain seq x y z
N MET A 1 -63.89 -46.86 25.27
CA MET A 1 -63.84 -46.73 23.77
C MET A 1 -63.41 -45.32 23.26
N LYS A 2 -63.28 -44.33 24.15
CA LYS A 2 -62.83 -42.98 23.71
C LYS A 2 -61.29 -42.78 23.74
N VAL A 3 -60.52 -43.46 24.57
CA VAL A 3 -59.07 -43.29 24.77
C VAL A 3 -58.27 -43.82 23.53
N ASN A 4 -58.73 -44.97 22.99
CA ASN A 4 -58.00 -45.56 21.84
C ASN A 4 -58.09 -44.72 20.56
N LYS A 5 -59.15 -43.93 20.39
CA LYS A 5 -59.25 -43.00 19.22
C LYS A 5 -58.33 -41.81 19.34
N ILE A 6 -58.13 -41.28 20.59
CA ILE A 6 -57.24 -40.14 20.83
C ILE A 6 -55.75 -40.55 20.57
N ILE A 7 -55.34 -41.73 21.03
CA ILE A 7 -54.03 -42.30 20.79
C ILE A 7 -53.74 -42.50 19.27
N SER A 8 -54.76 -43.00 18.53
CA SER A 8 -54.63 -43.20 17.09
C SER A 8 -54.44 -41.87 16.33
N TYR A 9 -55.17 -40.81 16.71
CA TYR A 9 -54.98 -39.49 16.08
C TYR A 9 -53.62 -38.86 16.45
N PHE A 10 -53.15 -39.06 17.67
CA PHE A 10 -51.85 -38.55 18.11
C PHE A 10 -50.69 -39.25 17.40
N SER A 11 -50.80 -40.55 17.14
CA SER A 11 -49.80 -41.32 16.37
C SER A 11 -49.75 -40.90 14.90
N VAL A 12 -50.93 -40.61 14.27
CA VAL A 12 -50.96 -40.14 12.86
C VAL A 12 -50.38 -38.72 12.74
N VAL A 13 -50.66 -37.83 13.67
CA VAL A 13 -50.05 -36.47 13.70
C VAL A 13 -48.56 -36.53 13.95
N LEU A 14 -48.06 -37.42 14.79
CA LEU A 14 -46.64 -37.58 15.06
C LEU A 14 -45.90 -38.15 13.85
N ILE A 15 -46.51 -39.03 13.05
CA ILE A 15 -45.90 -39.55 11.82
C ILE A 15 -45.85 -38.48 10.71
N MET A 16 -46.86 -37.59 10.64
CA MET A 16 -46.82 -36.46 9.69
C MET A 16 -45.75 -35.40 10.00
N LEU A 17 -45.29 -35.30 11.29
CA LEU A 17 -44.21 -34.37 11.65
C LEU A 17 -42.82 -34.85 11.26
N PHE A 18 -42.65 -36.13 10.95
CA PHE A 18 -41.36 -36.69 10.50
C PHE A 18 -41.20 -36.71 8.98
N THR A 19 -42.22 -36.42 8.19
CA THR A 19 -42.11 -36.33 6.74
C THR A 19 -41.89 -34.91 6.20
N ALA A 20 -41.75 -33.90 7.10
CA ALA A 20 -41.57 -32.51 6.74
C ALA A 20 -40.08 -32.05 6.70
N CYS A 21 -39.15 -33.00 6.82
CA CYS A 21 -37.74 -32.76 6.57
C CYS A 21 -37.27 -33.65 5.40
N ASP A 22 -37.82 -33.46 4.22
CA ASP A 22 -37.02 -33.69 3.06
C ASP A 22 -36.00 -32.54 3.03
N SER A 23 -34.77 -32.86 3.37
CA SER A 23 -33.65 -31.99 3.04
C SER A 23 -33.78 -31.74 1.54
N ILE A 24 -33.93 -30.48 1.15
CA ILE A 24 -33.72 -30.05 -0.23
C ILE A 24 -32.25 -30.39 -0.53
N VAL A 25 -32.02 -31.60 -1.03
CA VAL A 25 -30.72 -32.08 -1.50
C VAL A 25 -30.64 -31.86 -3.01
N ASP A 26 -31.16 -30.76 -3.47
CA ASP A 26 -30.81 -30.18 -4.74
C ASP A 26 -30.17 -28.83 -4.46
N GLU A 27 -29.06 -28.86 -3.72
CA GLU A 27 -28.02 -27.90 -4.04
C GLU A 27 -27.62 -28.27 -5.48
N GLU A 28 -28.15 -27.54 -6.46
CA GLU A 28 -27.51 -27.47 -7.77
C GLU A 28 -26.08 -27.16 -7.45
N VAL A 29 -25.20 -28.15 -7.63
CA VAL A 29 -23.76 -27.90 -7.65
C VAL A 29 -23.61 -26.82 -8.71
N LEU A 30 -23.35 -25.59 -8.30
CA LEU A 30 -22.99 -24.53 -9.20
C LEU A 30 -21.75 -25.05 -9.94
N VAL A 31 -21.99 -25.70 -11.05
CA VAL A 31 -20.92 -26.10 -11.94
C VAL A 31 -20.36 -24.79 -12.43
N ASN A 32 -19.22 -24.39 -11.85
CA ASN A 32 -18.44 -23.29 -12.39
C ASN A 32 -18.21 -23.62 -13.85
N SER A 33 -18.98 -22.99 -14.72
CA SER A 33 -18.87 -23.17 -16.16
C SER A 33 -17.59 -22.59 -16.73
N THR A 34 -16.80 -21.91 -15.88
CA THR A 34 -15.53 -21.28 -16.27
C THR A 34 -14.45 -21.81 -15.34
N ASP A 35 -13.54 -22.60 -15.88
CA ASP A 35 -12.29 -22.97 -15.20
C ASP A 35 -11.47 -21.70 -14.95
N ILE A 36 -10.78 -21.63 -13.80
CA ILE A 36 -9.84 -20.55 -13.48
C ILE A 36 -8.81 -20.35 -14.62
N ALA A 37 -8.43 -21.43 -15.30
CA ALA A 37 -7.57 -21.37 -16.49
C ALA A 37 -8.15 -20.44 -17.58
N GLY A 38 -9.48 -20.36 -17.71
CA GLY A 38 -10.18 -19.52 -18.67
C GLY A 38 -10.35 -18.06 -18.25
N VAL A 39 -9.90 -17.66 -17.05
CA VAL A 39 -9.92 -16.25 -16.63
C VAL A 39 -8.95 -15.45 -17.48
N GLU A 40 -9.40 -14.34 -18.04
CA GLU A 40 -8.63 -13.49 -18.95
C GLU A 40 -8.36 -12.11 -18.33
N LEU A 41 -7.09 -11.73 -18.34
CA LEU A 41 -6.61 -10.40 -17.98
C LEU A 41 -6.12 -9.70 -19.24
N VAL A 42 -6.45 -8.43 -19.37
CA VAL A 42 -5.98 -7.57 -20.48
C VAL A 42 -5.30 -6.35 -19.87
N ALA A 43 -4.12 -6.04 -20.39
CA ALA A 43 -3.43 -4.79 -20.08
C ALA A 43 -3.16 -4.05 -21.38
N THR A 44 -3.47 -2.76 -21.41
CA THR A 44 -3.26 -1.90 -22.58
C THR A 44 -2.65 -0.59 -22.13
N ALA A 45 -1.67 -0.09 -22.89
CA ALA A 45 -1.19 1.27 -22.74
C ALA A 45 -1.93 2.20 -23.71
N SER A 46 -2.14 3.47 -23.33
CA SER A 46 -2.80 4.49 -24.18
C SER A 46 -1.99 4.79 -25.44
N THR A 47 -0.67 4.66 -25.35
CA THR A 47 0.27 4.69 -26.47
C THR A 47 1.19 3.45 -26.43
N ALA A 48 1.80 3.11 -27.53
CA ALA A 48 2.70 1.95 -27.59
C ALA A 48 3.91 2.16 -26.67
N GLY A 49 4.03 1.33 -25.62
CA GLY A 49 5.09 1.43 -24.61
C GLY A 49 4.96 2.63 -23.66
N GLY A 50 3.83 3.34 -23.66
CA GLY A 50 3.56 4.46 -22.77
C GLY A 50 3.18 4.02 -21.35
N ASN A 51 3.16 4.98 -20.43
CA ASN A 51 2.97 4.72 -19.01
C ASN A 51 1.55 4.93 -18.48
N GLU A 52 0.59 5.39 -19.29
CA GLU A 52 -0.81 5.33 -18.91
C GLU A 52 -1.37 3.95 -19.28
N ILE A 53 -1.61 3.13 -18.27
CA ILE A 53 -1.94 1.70 -18.40
C ILE A 53 -3.37 1.47 -17.92
N THR A 54 -4.16 0.77 -18.72
CA THR A 54 -5.44 0.22 -18.31
C THR A 54 -5.31 -1.28 -18.11
N LEU A 55 -5.56 -1.74 -16.88
CA LEU A 55 -5.64 -3.12 -16.46
C LEU A 55 -7.11 -3.53 -16.41
N ASN A 56 -7.48 -4.63 -17.06
CA ASN A 56 -8.86 -5.07 -17.10
C ASN A 56 -8.96 -6.59 -16.90
N MET A 57 -9.78 -7.01 -15.94
CA MET A 57 -10.20 -8.37 -15.76
C MET A 57 -11.53 -8.54 -16.53
N VAL A 58 -11.46 -9.20 -17.69
CA VAL A 58 -12.57 -9.21 -18.67
C VAL A 58 -13.52 -10.39 -18.52
N THR A 59 -13.20 -11.38 -17.69
CA THR A 59 -14.04 -12.57 -17.50
C THR A 59 -15.30 -12.24 -16.68
N PRO A 60 -16.50 -12.49 -17.21
CA PRO A 60 -17.75 -12.23 -16.49
C PRO A 60 -17.86 -13.06 -15.21
N GLY A 61 -18.48 -12.47 -14.16
CA GLY A 61 -18.74 -13.15 -12.89
C GLY A 61 -17.53 -13.23 -11.96
N VAL A 62 -16.38 -12.71 -12.36
CA VAL A 62 -15.20 -12.58 -11.50
C VAL A 62 -15.26 -11.24 -10.76
N THR A 63 -14.92 -11.27 -9.49
CA THR A 63 -14.73 -10.08 -8.65
C THR A 63 -13.41 -10.17 -7.90
N GLY A 64 -12.73 -9.05 -7.72
CA GLY A 64 -11.43 -9.05 -7.05
C GLY A 64 -10.81 -7.66 -6.97
N TYR A 65 -9.49 -7.65 -6.92
CA TYR A 65 -8.71 -6.43 -6.90
C TYR A 65 -7.40 -6.59 -7.67
N TRP A 66 -6.94 -5.49 -8.21
CA TRP A 66 -5.60 -5.36 -8.76
C TRP A 66 -4.60 -4.99 -7.66
N ASP A 67 -3.48 -5.69 -7.62
CA ASP A 67 -2.24 -5.24 -7.00
C ASP A 67 -1.32 -4.74 -8.13
N TYR A 68 -1.08 -3.42 -8.14
CA TYR A 68 -0.28 -2.78 -9.17
C TYR A 68 1.10 -2.33 -8.65
N ASN A 69 1.62 -3.01 -7.62
CA ASN A 69 2.92 -2.80 -6.96
C ASN A 69 3.02 -1.50 -6.13
N LEU A 70 2.23 -0.48 -6.44
CA LEU A 70 2.21 0.81 -5.74
C LEU A 70 0.95 0.97 -4.90
N GLY A 71 0.08 -0.03 -4.90
CA GLY A 71 -1.16 -0.06 -4.16
C GLY A 71 -2.10 -1.14 -4.66
N LYS A 72 -3.32 -1.13 -4.12
CA LYS A 72 -4.39 -2.08 -4.46
C LYS A 72 -5.66 -1.33 -4.86
N ALA A 73 -6.30 -1.78 -5.92
CA ALA A 73 -7.56 -1.22 -6.41
C ALA A 73 -8.65 -2.28 -6.42
N LEU A 74 -9.71 -2.09 -5.62
CA LEU A 74 -10.88 -2.97 -5.52
C LEU A 74 -11.82 -2.76 -6.71
N THR A 75 -11.35 -3.13 -7.90
CA THR A 75 -12.08 -2.98 -9.16
C THR A 75 -11.62 -4.01 -10.17
N ASN A 76 -12.46 -4.31 -11.14
CA ASN A 76 -12.08 -5.14 -12.28
C ASN A 76 -11.33 -4.35 -13.36
N GLU A 77 -11.51 -3.02 -13.41
CA GLU A 77 -10.82 -2.14 -14.36
C GLU A 77 -10.13 -1.02 -13.60
N LEU A 78 -8.84 -0.80 -13.90
CA LEU A 78 -8.00 0.25 -13.33
C LEU A 78 -7.23 0.93 -14.45
N THR A 79 -7.32 2.25 -14.53
CA THR A 79 -6.39 3.07 -15.33
C THR A 79 -5.47 3.85 -14.42
N VAL A 80 -4.17 3.76 -14.67
CA VAL A 80 -3.13 4.40 -13.85
C VAL A 80 -2.00 4.93 -14.73
N VAL A 81 -1.50 6.11 -14.40
CA VAL A 81 -0.22 6.61 -14.92
C VAL A 81 0.89 6.00 -14.05
N TYR A 82 1.60 5.02 -14.61
CA TYR A 82 2.54 4.20 -13.86
C TYR A 82 3.96 4.79 -13.92
N PRO A 83 4.62 4.99 -12.78
CA PRO A 83 5.85 5.79 -12.73
C PRO A 83 7.13 5.00 -13.02
N ILE A 84 7.07 3.66 -13.10
CA ILE A 84 8.27 2.81 -13.17
C ILE A 84 8.48 2.33 -14.61
N PRO A 85 9.56 2.75 -15.29
CA PRO A 85 9.92 2.23 -16.62
C PRO A 85 10.43 0.79 -16.54
N GLY A 86 10.35 0.07 -17.64
CA GLY A 86 10.74 -1.32 -17.76
C GLY A 86 9.55 -2.27 -17.75
N THR A 87 9.77 -3.55 -17.48
CA THR A 87 8.70 -4.56 -17.39
C THR A 87 8.16 -4.61 -15.97
N SER A 88 6.86 -4.37 -15.83
CA SER A 88 6.15 -4.52 -14.57
C SER A 88 5.12 -5.63 -14.65
N THR A 89 5.06 -6.45 -13.60
CA THR A 89 4.08 -7.53 -13.44
C THR A 89 2.98 -7.06 -12.51
N PHE A 90 1.74 -7.08 -12.98
CA PHE A 90 0.55 -6.72 -12.20
C PHE A 90 -0.22 -7.97 -11.85
N THR A 91 -0.75 -8.05 -10.63
CA THR A 91 -1.46 -9.22 -10.10
C THR A 91 -2.93 -8.90 -9.91
N PHE A 92 -3.81 -9.75 -10.42
CA PHE A 92 -5.22 -9.75 -10.08
C PHE A 92 -5.51 -10.91 -9.12
N THR A 93 -6.02 -10.59 -7.94
CA THR A 93 -6.52 -11.56 -6.97
C THR A 93 -8.04 -11.49 -6.96
N GLY A 94 -8.69 -12.61 -7.20
CA GLY A 94 -10.13 -12.63 -7.32
C GLY A 94 -10.79 -13.95 -6.97
N THR A 95 -12.12 -13.98 -7.15
CA THR A 95 -12.94 -15.15 -6.96
C THR A 95 -13.78 -15.42 -8.21
N LEU A 96 -13.91 -16.71 -8.57
CA LEU A 96 -14.83 -17.19 -9.55
C LEU A 96 -15.70 -18.30 -8.91
N GLY A 97 -16.96 -17.99 -8.66
CA GLY A 97 -17.79 -18.85 -7.82
C GLY A 97 -17.26 -18.96 -6.39
N ALA A 98 -16.92 -20.17 -5.96
CA ALA A 98 -16.37 -20.43 -4.63
C ALA A 98 -14.82 -20.51 -4.60
N GLU A 99 -14.16 -20.34 -5.73
CA GLU A 99 -12.72 -20.53 -5.84
C GLU A 99 -11.98 -19.19 -5.85
N PHE A 100 -10.86 -19.14 -5.10
CA PHE A 100 -9.92 -18.02 -5.11
C PHE A 100 -8.82 -18.30 -6.14
N PHE A 101 -8.36 -17.26 -6.80
CA PHE A 101 -7.24 -17.36 -7.73
C PHE A 101 -6.40 -16.08 -7.73
N GLU A 102 -5.17 -16.24 -8.21
CA GLU A 102 -4.28 -15.14 -8.59
C GLU A 102 -3.82 -15.35 -10.02
N LYS A 103 -3.84 -14.28 -10.81
CA LYS A 103 -3.27 -14.23 -12.16
C LYS A 103 -2.48 -12.96 -12.35
N THR A 104 -1.49 -13.05 -13.21
CA THR A 104 -0.60 -11.92 -13.52
C THR A 104 -0.65 -11.54 -14.98
N VAL A 105 -0.31 -10.28 -15.25
CA VAL A 105 -0.07 -9.75 -16.60
C VAL A 105 1.17 -8.86 -16.56
N ASP A 106 2.04 -9.04 -17.54
CA ASP A 106 3.24 -8.21 -17.69
C ASP A 106 2.96 -7.07 -18.66
N VAL A 107 3.47 -5.88 -18.33
CA VAL A 107 3.41 -4.69 -19.18
C VAL A 107 4.81 -4.13 -19.34
N GLN A 108 5.20 -3.87 -20.58
CA GLN A 108 6.43 -3.17 -20.90
C GLN A 108 6.17 -1.67 -21.03
N ILE A 109 6.92 -0.86 -20.26
CA ILE A 109 6.86 0.59 -20.28
C ILE A 109 8.22 1.10 -20.77
N ASP A 110 8.22 1.65 -21.96
CA ASP A 110 9.44 2.13 -22.63
C ASP A 110 9.62 3.64 -22.46
N VAL A 111 8.52 4.37 -22.24
CA VAL A 111 8.53 5.83 -22.16
C VAL A 111 7.48 6.32 -21.15
N LEU A 112 7.86 7.32 -20.36
CA LEU A 112 6.94 8.07 -19.50
C LEU A 112 6.38 9.25 -20.30
N ASP A 113 5.35 8.98 -21.11
CA ASP A 113 4.73 9.94 -22.03
C ASP A 113 3.52 10.66 -21.45
N HIS A 114 3.09 10.25 -20.27
CA HIS A 114 2.13 10.95 -19.42
C HIS A 114 2.83 11.42 -18.14
N ASP A 115 2.60 12.67 -17.78
CA ASP A 115 3.17 13.28 -16.60
C ASP A 115 2.70 12.55 -15.33
N LEU A 116 3.64 12.28 -14.43
CA LEU A 116 3.35 11.78 -13.11
C LEU A 116 2.78 12.92 -12.23
N ASP A 117 2.09 12.54 -11.15
CA ASP A 117 1.79 13.52 -10.10
C ASP A 117 3.07 14.17 -9.59
N GLN A 118 3.02 15.48 -9.27
CA GLN A 118 4.19 16.25 -8.85
C GLN A 118 4.89 15.64 -7.64
N ASP A 119 4.16 15.00 -6.74
CA ASP A 119 4.70 14.34 -5.55
C ASP A 119 5.73 13.25 -5.90
N TRP A 120 5.61 12.59 -7.05
CA TRP A 120 6.64 11.64 -7.52
C TRP A 120 7.95 12.36 -7.81
N TYR A 121 7.91 13.45 -8.58
CA TYR A 121 9.11 14.24 -8.88
C TYR A 121 9.69 14.91 -7.64
N ASP A 122 8.84 15.34 -6.73
CA ASP A 122 9.27 15.92 -5.47
C ASP A 122 10.01 14.90 -4.62
N LEU A 123 9.54 13.64 -4.55
CA LEU A 123 10.16 12.59 -3.76
C LEU A 123 11.44 12.03 -4.41
N VAL A 124 11.39 11.65 -5.71
CA VAL A 124 12.46 10.90 -6.37
C VAL A 124 13.32 11.76 -7.30
N GLY A 125 12.97 13.04 -7.53
CA GLY A 125 13.66 13.92 -8.46
C GLY A 125 13.14 13.82 -9.90
N THR A 126 13.57 14.74 -10.73
CA THR A 126 13.14 14.83 -12.15
C THR A 126 13.73 13.71 -13.02
N ASP A 127 14.93 13.23 -12.73
CA ASP A 127 15.45 11.98 -13.28
C ASP A 127 15.10 10.84 -12.32
N THR A 128 13.95 10.24 -12.55
CA THR A 128 13.38 9.24 -11.65
C THR A 128 14.19 7.95 -11.55
N THR A 129 15.07 7.68 -12.53
CA THR A 129 15.95 6.51 -12.54
C THR A 129 17.24 6.74 -11.78
N VAL A 130 17.72 7.96 -11.73
CA VAL A 130 18.86 8.37 -10.89
C VAL A 130 18.41 8.53 -9.44
N GLY A 131 17.23 9.08 -9.23
CA GLY A 131 16.65 9.24 -7.92
C GLY A 131 17.11 10.49 -7.16
N LYS A 132 16.62 10.65 -5.94
CA LYS A 132 16.93 11.75 -5.03
C LYS A 132 17.33 11.22 -3.65
N THR A 133 18.33 11.87 -3.06
CA THR A 133 18.80 11.57 -1.71
C THR A 133 18.29 12.61 -0.73
N TRP A 134 17.75 12.15 0.38
CA TRP A 134 17.24 12.97 1.48
C TRP A 134 18.10 12.80 2.71
N VAL A 135 18.37 13.90 3.40
CA VAL A 135 19.08 13.99 4.67
C VAL A 135 18.26 14.78 5.66
N PHE A 136 18.61 14.75 6.94
CA PHE A 136 17.94 15.63 7.90
C PHE A 136 18.09 17.11 7.53
N ASP A 137 17.01 17.88 7.66
CA ASP A 137 17.04 19.34 7.44
C ASP A 137 17.91 20.05 8.50
N GLY A 138 17.93 19.52 9.71
CA GLY A 138 18.78 20.02 10.79
C GLY A 138 20.18 19.46 10.72
N VAL A 139 21.17 20.27 10.32
CA VAL A 139 22.58 19.94 10.57
C VAL A 139 22.89 20.31 12.00
N GLY A 140 23.46 19.39 12.79
CA GLY A 140 23.72 19.56 14.21
C GLY A 140 24.37 20.91 14.53
N GLY A 141 23.72 21.70 15.35
CA GLY A 141 24.17 23.03 15.76
C GLY A 141 23.42 24.22 15.19
N ASP A 142 22.69 24.06 14.09
CA ASP A 142 22.15 25.19 13.31
C ASP A 142 20.66 25.51 13.50
N LYS A 143 20.09 25.20 14.65
CA LYS A 143 18.65 25.43 14.91
C LYS A 143 17.69 24.65 13.97
N GLY A 144 18.20 23.80 13.10
CA GLY A 144 17.42 22.89 12.31
C GLY A 144 16.76 21.83 13.17
N LEU A 145 15.61 21.35 12.75
CA LEU A 145 14.90 20.29 13.43
C LEU A 145 15.25 18.97 12.76
N TRP A 146 15.65 17.98 13.55
CA TRP A 146 15.74 16.60 13.08
C TRP A 146 14.40 15.93 13.18
N TRP A 147 13.80 15.97 14.37
CA TRP A 147 12.47 15.49 14.63
C TRP A 147 11.84 16.21 15.83
N PHE A 148 10.54 16.12 15.96
CA PHE A 148 9.82 16.73 17.09
C PHE A 148 8.55 15.94 17.43
N MET A 149 8.05 16.21 18.65
CA MET A 149 6.81 15.68 19.17
C MET A 149 5.70 16.70 19.12
N SER A 150 4.50 16.23 18.82
CA SER A 150 3.28 17.01 18.72
C SER A 150 2.05 16.20 19.19
N PRO A 151 0.81 16.72 19.13
CA PRO A 151 -0.38 15.92 19.36
C PRO A 151 -0.47 14.72 18.44
N GLY A 152 -0.90 13.55 18.98
CA GLY A 152 -1.15 12.36 18.19
C GLY A 152 -2.48 12.38 17.44
N ASN A 153 -2.67 11.41 16.55
CA ASN A 153 -3.90 11.14 15.78
C ASN A 153 -4.39 12.28 14.88
N ASN A 154 -3.53 13.23 14.54
CA ASN A 154 -3.87 14.31 13.63
C ASN A 154 -2.61 14.98 13.06
N LYS A 155 -2.25 14.68 11.81
CA LYS A 155 -1.09 15.26 11.12
C LYS A 155 -1.21 16.78 10.91
N GLU A 156 -2.43 17.34 10.84
CA GLU A 156 -2.66 18.77 10.70
C GLU A 156 -2.13 19.55 11.89
N ARG A 157 -1.96 18.88 13.02
CA ARG A 157 -1.40 19.42 14.25
C ARG A 157 0.08 19.08 14.45
N ALA A 158 0.74 18.52 13.45
CA ALA A 158 2.15 18.13 13.53
C ALA A 158 3.04 19.29 13.97
N TRP A 159 2.73 20.51 13.52
CA TRP A 159 3.50 21.72 13.87
C TRP A 159 3.17 22.33 15.24
N GLU A 160 2.27 21.76 16.02
CA GLU A 160 2.06 22.11 17.42
C GLU A 160 3.14 21.45 18.29
N VAL A 161 4.38 21.91 18.16
CA VAL A 161 5.56 21.28 18.74
C VAL A 161 5.54 21.35 20.26
N TRP A 162 5.52 20.18 20.92
CA TRP A 162 5.66 20.07 22.38
C TRP A 162 7.10 19.97 22.81
N TRP A 163 7.90 19.25 22.03
CA TRP A 163 9.31 19.02 22.26
C TRP A 163 10.00 18.77 20.92
N ASN A 164 11.26 19.16 20.82
CA ASN A 164 12.02 18.94 19.60
C ASN A 164 13.44 18.45 19.89
N SER A 165 13.97 17.70 18.96
CA SER A 165 15.38 17.38 18.81
C SER A 165 15.98 18.34 17.81
N GLY A 166 16.97 19.09 18.22
CA GLY A 166 17.61 20.10 17.37
C GLY A 166 18.75 20.80 18.06
N GLY A 167 19.58 21.50 17.31
CA GLY A 167 20.74 22.21 17.81
C GLY A 167 21.75 21.28 18.47
N THR A 168 21.92 21.39 19.80
CA THR A 168 22.86 20.58 20.57
C THR A 168 22.22 19.45 21.36
N CYS A 169 20.88 19.33 21.31
CA CYS A 169 20.17 18.31 22.05
C CYS A 169 19.80 17.14 21.21
N CYS A 170 20.24 15.96 21.63
CA CYS A 170 19.61 14.69 21.35
C CYS A 170 19.61 14.31 19.87
N PRO A 171 20.74 14.38 19.15
CA PRO A 171 20.79 13.98 17.77
C PRO A 171 20.40 12.51 17.64
N PRO A 172 19.65 12.13 16.58
CA PRO A 172 19.45 10.73 16.22
C PRO A 172 20.79 10.02 16.03
N VAL A 173 20.82 8.71 16.24
CA VAL A 173 22.05 7.91 16.07
C VAL A 173 22.55 7.93 14.61
N ASP A 174 21.64 8.15 13.68
CA ASP A 174 21.83 8.20 12.24
C ASP A 174 21.70 9.63 11.67
N VAL A 175 22.00 10.65 12.48
CA VAL A 175 21.88 12.06 12.11
C VAL A 175 22.66 12.44 10.84
N ASN A 176 23.73 11.71 10.51
CA ASN A 176 24.53 11.87 9.29
C ASN A 176 24.20 10.81 8.23
N GLY A 177 23.06 10.17 8.37
CA GLY A 177 22.59 9.16 7.43
C GLY A 177 21.93 9.76 6.20
N ARG A 178 21.49 8.86 5.30
CA ARG A 178 20.87 9.21 4.01
C ARG A 178 19.72 8.26 3.72
N MET A 179 18.75 8.76 3.01
CA MET A 179 17.64 8.01 2.40
C MET A 179 17.63 8.31 0.91
N HIS A 180 17.73 7.29 0.08
CA HIS A 180 17.69 7.45 -1.36
C HIS A 180 16.45 6.77 -1.94
N PHE A 181 15.75 7.46 -2.83
CA PHE A 181 14.54 6.98 -3.51
C PHE A 181 14.76 7.06 -5.01
N ASP A 182 14.51 5.97 -5.73
CA ASP A 182 14.58 5.93 -7.20
C ASP A 182 13.51 4.99 -7.78
N LEU A 183 13.28 5.11 -9.09
CA LEU A 183 12.35 4.26 -9.85
C LEU A 183 13.05 3.40 -10.90
N ASN A 184 14.32 3.07 -10.71
CA ASN A 184 15.09 2.26 -11.64
C ASN A 184 14.67 0.77 -11.58
N GLY A 185 13.71 0.38 -12.39
CA GLY A 185 13.16 -0.97 -12.45
C GLY A 185 12.28 -1.35 -11.25
N GLY A 186 12.00 -0.43 -10.34
CA GLY A 186 11.16 -0.62 -9.16
C GLY A 186 11.08 0.64 -8.32
N ALA A 187 10.18 0.70 -7.34
CA ALA A 187 10.16 1.74 -6.34
C ALA A 187 11.20 1.40 -5.26
N ASN A 188 12.45 1.80 -5.52
CA ASN A 188 13.59 1.42 -4.70
C ASN A 188 13.83 2.42 -3.58
N TYR A 189 14.15 1.89 -2.42
CA TYR A 189 14.56 2.66 -1.27
C TYR A 189 15.89 2.14 -0.74
N THR A 190 16.83 3.06 -0.48
CA THR A 190 18.12 2.71 0.11
C THR A 190 18.38 3.60 1.31
N TYR A 191 18.63 2.96 2.45
CA TYR A 191 18.96 3.61 3.70
C TYR A 191 20.45 3.45 4.04
N TYR A 192 21.05 4.52 4.53
CA TYR A 192 22.40 4.56 5.06
C TYR A 192 22.37 5.20 6.45
N SER A 193 22.80 4.48 7.47
CA SER A 193 22.81 5.00 8.84
C SER A 193 23.88 6.12 9.06
N TYR A 194 24.90 6.17 8.21
CA TYR A 194 25.89 7.26 8.07
C TYR A 194 26.50 7.22 6.66
N ALA A 195 27.25 8.26 6.28
CA ALA A 195 27.71 8.44 4.89
C ALA A 195 28.43 7.25 4.26
N ASP A 196 29.22 6.53 5.04
CA ASP A 196 30.01 5.36 4.58
C ASP A 196 29.47 4.02 5.11
N ALA A 197 28.22 4.00 5.60
CA ALA A 197 27.59 2.77 6.08
C ALA A 197 27.31 1.80 4.94
N THR A 198 27.24 0.51 5.26
CA THR A 198 26.61 -0.47 4.37
C THR A 198 25.15 -0.09 4.19
N SER A 199 24.70 -0.04 2.94
CA SER A 199 23.32 0.27 2.61
C SER A 199 22.36 -0.84 3.04
N GLU A 200 21.18 -0.46 3.50
CA GLU A 200 20.04 -1.33 3.68
C GLU A 200 19.07 -1.08 2.54
N LEU A 201 18.70 -2.14 1.82
CA LEU A 201 17.81 -2.05 0.68
C LEU A 201 16.39 -2.33 1.10
N GLY A 202 15.47 -1.51 0.63
CA GLY A 202 14.05 -1.65 0.81
C GLY A 202 13.29 -1.25 -0.46
N SER A 203 12.01 -1.08 -0.30
CA SER A 203 11.14 -0.50 -1.31
C SER A 203 10.19 0.51 -0.67
N PHE A 204 9.53 1.31 -1.49
CA PHE A 204 8.54 2.26 -0.98
C PHE A 204 7.25 2.21 -1.78
N ILE A 205 6.17 2.69 -1.17
CA ILE A 205 4.90 2.98 -1.81
C ILE A 205 4.56 4.43 -1.50
N LEU A 206 4.28 5.22 -2.52
CA LEU A 206 3.78 6.59 -2.40
C LEU A 206 2.30 6.61 -2.78
N ASP A 207 1.43 6.76 -1.80
CA ASP A 207 0.00 7.00 -1.99
C ASP A 207 -0.25 8.52 -2.03
N VAL A 208 -0.22 9.08 -3.23
CA VAL A 208 -0.41 10.52 -3.46
C VAL A 208 -1.78 10.99 -2.97
N PRO A 209 -2.92 10.36 -3.34
CA PRO A 209 -4.23 10.77 -2.84
C PRO A 209 -4.38 10.67 -1.32
N GLY A 210 -3.82 9.63 -0.70
CA GLY A 210 -3.85 9.40 0.74
C GLY A 210 -2.81 10.21 1.50
N GLN A 211 -1.87 10.83 0.82
CA GLN A 211 -0.69 11.51 1.41
C GLN A 211 0.05 10.61 2.39
N MET A 212 0.38 9.41 1.94
CA MET A 212 1.07 8.39 2.72
C MET A 212 2.35 7.93 2.02
N LEU A 213 3.38 7.67 2.81
CA LEU A 213 4.60 7.01 2.37
C LEU A 213 4.80 5.75 3.20
N GLN A 214 4.92 4.61 2.53
CA GLN A 214 5.26 3.36 3.19
C GLN A 214 6.67 2.94 2.80
N ILE A 215 7.49 2.61 3.79
CA ILE A 215 8.83 2.05 3.61
C ILE A 215 8.80 0.57 4.00
N ASN A 216 9.18 -0.30 3.08
CA ASN A 216 9.20 -1.74 3.28
C ASN A 216 10.63 -2.23 3.46
N ASN A 217 10.85 -3.14 4.41
CA ASN A 217 12.12 -3.82 4.69
C ASN A 217 13.28 -2.90 5.10
N SER A 218 13.00 -1.66 5.51
CA SER A 218 13.99 -0.70 5.97
C SER A 218 13.35 0.34 6.89
N ASN A 219 14.12 1.33 7.35
CA ASN A 219 13.67 2.40 8.22
C ASN A 219 13.94 3.77 7.58
N ILE A 220 13.26 4.83 8.04
CA ILE A 220 13.69 6.20 7.77
C ILE A 220 14.76 6.65 8.76
N LEU A 221 15.47 7.72 8.45
CA LEU A 221 16.37 8.35 9.40
C LEU A 221 15.61 8.79 10.67
N GLY A 222 16.20 8.50 11.84
CA GLY A 222 15.61 8.82 13.15
C GLY A 222 14.49 7.88 13.61
N ALA A 223 14.11 6.86 12.85
CA ALA A 223 13.07 5.92 13.24
C ALA A 223 13.51 4.88 14.28
N GLN A 224 14.79 4.83 14.63
CA GLN A 224 15.33 3.92 15.65
C GLN A 224 14.96 4.29 17.09
N ASP A 225 14.14 5.29 17.29
CA ASP A 225 13.57 5.61 18.60
C ASP A 225 12.62 4.50 19.06
N PRO A 226 12.49 4.27 20.39
CA PRO A 226 11.89 3.06 21.00
C PRO A 226 10.42 2.78 20.66
N ARG A 227 9.79 3.57 19.83
CA ARG A 227 8.36 3.38 19.49
C ARG A 227 8.09 2.56 18.26
N GLY A 228 9.10 2.38 17.41
CA GLY A 228 9.03 1.56 16.21
C GLY A 228 7.81 1.87 15.31
N ASN A 229 8.01 1.72 14.03
CA ASN A 229 6.92 1.71 13.05
C ASN A 229 7.08 0.42 12.22
N PRO A 230 6.65 -0.74 12.73
CA PRO A 230 6.89 -2.01 12.07
C PRO A 230 6.21 -2.12 10.70
N GLU A 231 5.19 -1.32 10.45
CA GLU A 231 4.51 -1.25 9.16
C GLU A 231 5.19 -0.29 8.19
N GLY A 232 6.15 0.51 8.66
CA GLY A 232 6.85 1.51 7.85
C GLY A 232 5.95 2.59 7.25
N LEU A 233 4.77 2.82 7.83
CA LEU A 233 3.74 3.69 7.28
C LEU A 233 3.83 5.09 7.91
N TYR A 234 4.01 6.11 7.08
CA TYR A 234 4.11 7.51 7.48
C TYR A 234 3.09 8.36 6.75
N GLU A 235 2.46 9.28 7.47
CA GLU A 235 1.66 10.35 6.86
C GLU A 235 2.59 11.46 6.36
N ILE A 236 2.36 11.93 5.15
CA ILE A 236 3.08 13.06 4.56
C ILE A 236 2.41 14.35 5.05
N VAL A 237 3.15 15.16 5.79
CA VAL A 237 2.73 16.52 6.21
C VAL A 237 3.09 17.54 5.15
N SER A 238 4.23 17.36 4.51
CA SER A 238 4.69 18.18 3.39
C SER A 238 5.63 17.39 2.51
N LEU A 239 5.42 17.48 1.22
CA LEU A 239 6.35 16.99 0.20
C LEU A 239 6.47 18.06 -0.86
N THR A 240 7.68 18.53 -1.09
CA THR A 240 8.04 19.50 -2.11
C THR A 240 9.44 19.15 -2.64
N GLU A 241 9.86 19.78 -3.71
CA GLU A 241 11.21 19.61 -4.24
C GLU A 241 12.30 19.71 -3.16
N ASP A 242 12.13 20.62 -2.18
CA ASP A 242 13.14 20.96 -1.17
C ASP A 242 12.86 20.42 0.23
N LYS A 243 11.72 19.78 0.46
CA LYS A 243 11.31 19.38 1.80
C LYS A 243 10.44 18.13 1.81
N LEU A 244 10.79 17.19 2.69
CA LEU A 244 9.99 16.04 3.05
C LEU A 244 9.74 16.08 4.56
N VAL A 245 8.47 16.10 4.96
CA VAL A 245 8.06 16.07 6.38
C VAL A 245 7.14 14.88 6.57
N LEU A 246 7.60 13.94 7.36
CA LEU A 246 6.89 12.69 7.67
C LEU A 246 6.38 12.71 9.10
N TYR A 247 5.16 12.21 9.29
CA TYR A 247 4.51 12.15 10.59
C TYR A 247 4.06 10.71 10.88
N MET A 248 4.15 10.32 12.13
CA MET A 248 3.59 9.07 12.63
C MET A 248 2.88 9.33 13.95
N SER A 249 1.67 8.81 14.08
CA SER A 249 0.94 8.82 15.34
C SER A 249 1.29 7.61 16.19
N HIS A 250 1.61 7.82 17.46
CA HIS A 250 1.80 6.76 18.44
C HIS A 250 1.08 7.09 19.75
N GLY A 251 -0.06 6.48 19.99
CA GLY A 251 -0.90 6.78 21.14
C GLY A 251 -1.36 8.23 21.15
N GLY A 252 -1.09 8.96 22.24
CA GLY A 252 -1.45 10.37 22.36
C GLY A 252 -0.44 11.34 21.78
N SER A 253 0.67 10.87 21.21
CA SER A 253 1.77 11.69 20.67
C SER A 253 1.90 11.49 19.17
N GLY A 254 2.27 12.55 18.47
CA GLY A 254 2.76 12.51 17.11
C GLY A 254 4.28 12.67 17.06
N TRP A 255 4.91 12.03 16.11
CA TRP A 255 6.33 12.11 15.84
C TRP A 255 6.52 12.59 14.42
N THR A 256 7.32 13.62 14.25
CA THR A 256 7.53 14.28 12.95
C THR A 256 9.02 14.38 12.66
N TRP A 257 9.43 13.98 11.47
CA TRP A 257 10.80 14.08 10.95
C TRP A 257 10.83 15.05 9.80
N VAL A 258 11.90 15.82 9.71
CA VAL A 258 12.07 16.87 8.71
C VAL A 258 13.34 16.64 7.92
N PHE A 259 13.17 16.49 6.60
CA PHE A 259 14.24 16.18 5.67
C PHE A 259 14.33 17.23 4.57
N LYS A 260 15.52 17.38 4.01
CA LYS A 260 15.86 18.16 2.82
C LYS A 260 16.65 17.30 1.83
N PRO A 261 16.71 17.68 0.54
CA PRO A 261 17.63 17.04 -0.39
C PRO A 261 19.08 17.16 0.08
N GLU A 262 19.88 16.15 -0.21
CA GLU A 262 21.34 16.24 -0.09
C GLU A 262 21.86 17.16 -1.21
N GLU A 263 22.74 18.10 -0.88
CA GLU A 263 23.38 19.04 -1.82
C GLU A 263 24.60 18.43 -2.53
#